data_2f8934754146bc0d0b3528308a823077
#
_entry.id   2f8934754146bc0d0b3528308a823077
#
_cell.length_a   1.000
_cell.length_b   1.000
_cell.length_c   1.000
_cell.angle_alpha   90.00
_cell.angle_beta   90.00
_cell.angle_gamma   90.00
#
_symmetry.space_group_name_H-M   'P 1'
#
loop_
_entity.id
_entity.type
_entity.pdbx_description
1 polymer ?
#
loop_
_entity_poly.entity_id
_entity_poly.type
_entity_poly.pdbx_seq_one_letter_code
_entity_poly.pdbx_strand_id
1 'polypeptide(L)'
;MAEKTLTNRRQFLTKAAGVAGTSLAFPCIVPSSALGRGGTVAPSDRVTLGFIGVGNMGQGHLCPFIYQPDVQVVAVCDPNRWRLEQAQHIVNGEYGKQVCTAYNDFRELLARRDIDAVCIASLDSWHVLHALATVRAGKDLYVEKPLGMSIDEIKLLREEVNRHGRVFQFGTQQRSSKEFRFACELVLNGRIGKVQTIKVGVHSGASSGLHWPRGDNERAGLTKVEPEPVPNWLDFEMWLGPAPSAPYCTPRLTYPHWFHISDYSLGYVSGWGIHHIDIAQWGNGTELTGPLEVSGTAVWPHDDALCDNPTSWDVNYEYANGVKVHFTGSGPGFEGVKHGITFEGPDGWVFVNRGVLDAQPKSLLESKIGPTELHLPVSDLHEKNFIECVKSRARTLCPVEVAVRSDTVCQLAWISFKLQKGKLKWDPEKEIFPDDSDANRLTSRALRGPWRYET
;
A
#
# COMPACT_ATOMS: atom_id res chain seq x y z
N MET A 1 2.36 -46.49 1.58
CA MET A 1 2.02 -45.05 1.60
C MET A 1 1.11 -44.83 2.80
N ALA A 2 1.59 -44.19 3.84
CA ALA A 2 0.80 -43.91 5.05
C ALA A 2 0.35 -42.48 5.00
N GLU A 3 -0.97 -42.27 4.92
CA GLU A 3 -1.62 -40.96 5.03
C GLU A 3 -1.34 -40.35 6.41
N LYS A 4 -0.66 -39.23 6.42
CA LYS A 4 -0.54 -38.39 7.62
C LYS A 4 -1.83 -37.57 7.79
N THR A 5 -2.76 -38.06 8.59
CA THR A 5 -3.91 -37.31 9.05
C THR A 5 -3.43 -36.14 9.94
N LEU A 6 -3.58 -34.92 9.47
CA LEU A 6 -3.38 -33.70 10.25
C LEU A 6 -4.48 -33.62 11.31
N THR A 7 -4.15 -33.87 12.57
CA THR A 7 -5.04 -33.66 13.71
C THR A 7 -5.21 -32.18 13.99
N ASN A 8 -6.43 -31.67 13.99
CA ASN A 8 -6.72 -30.29 14.37
C ASN A 8 -6.59 -30.09 15.91
N ARG A 9 -6.47 -28.84 16.36
CA ARG A 9 -6.24 -28.45 17.76
C ARG A 9 -7.27 -29.05 18.74
N ARG A 10 -8.52 -29.23 18.30
CA ARG A 10 -9.62 -29.80 19.10
C ARG A 10 -9.44 -31.31 19.30
N GLN A 11 -8.97 -32.03 18.29
CA GLN A 11 -8.66 -33.47 18.35
C GLN A 11 -7.41 -33.75 19.18
N PHE A 12 -6.43 -32.83 19.21
CA PHE A 12 -5.27 -32.91 20.09
C PHE A 12 -5.67 -32.82 21.58
N LEU A 13 -6.54 -31.85 21.92
CA LEU A 13 -7.02 -31.66 23.29
C LEU A 13 -7.88 -32.84 23.76
N THR A 14 -8.69 -33.43 22.89
CA THR A 14 -9.50 -34.62 23.25
C THR A 14 -8.66 -35.88 23.45
N LYS A 15 -7.55 -36.02 22.69
CA LYS A 15 -6.59 -37.15 22.87
C LYS A 15 -5.69 -36.94 24.10
N ALA A 16 -5.34 -35.70 24.45
CA ALA A 16 -4.56 -35.41 25.66
C ALA A 16 -5.36 -35.66 26.96
N ALA A 17 -6.66 -35.53 26.91
CA ALA A 17 -7.53 -35.84 28.06
C ALA A 17 -7.66 -37.35 28.37
N GLY A 18 -7.31 -38.22 27.42
CA GLY A 18 -7.39 -39.69 27.52
C GLY A 18 -6.18 -40.37 28.18
N VAL A 19 -5.06 -39.65 28.42
CA VAL A 19 -3.81 -40.22 28.97
C VAL A 19 -3.53 -39.79 30.43
N ALA A 20 -4.35 -38.93 31.01
CA ALA A 20 -4.18 -38.49 32.41
C ALA A 20 -4.82 -39.44 33.40
N GLY A 21 -4.31 -40.67 33.48
CA GLY A 21 -4.47 -41.54 34.64
C GLY A 21 -3.53 -41.08 35.75
N THR A 22 -4.12 -40.56 36.87
CA THR A 22 -3.46 -40.34 38.19
C THR A 22 -2.30 -39.33 38.27
N SER A 23 -2.57 -38.06 37.96
CA SER A 23 -1.80 -36.96 38.55
C SER A 23 -2.79 -36.05 39.29
N LEU A 24 -2.49 -35.69 40.54
CA LEU A 24 -3.25 -34.77 41.38
C LEU A 24 -3.61 -33.53 40.57
N ALA A 25 -4.89 -33.42 40.20
CA ALA A 25 -5.39 -32.23 39.52
C ALA A 25 -5.46 -31.09 40.54
N PHE A 26 -4.40 -30.30 40.63
CA PHE A 26 -4.54 -28.98 41.23
C PHE A 26 -5.53 -28.20 40.36
N PRO A 27 -6.55 -27.53 40.94
CA PRO A 27 -7.44 -26.69 40.17
C PRO A 27 -6.63 -25.60 39.46
N CYS A 28 -6.51 -25.71 38.14
CA CYS A 28 -5.86 -24.71 37.34
C CYS A 28 -6.84 -23.52 37.25
N ILE A 29 -6.60 -22.48 38.05
CA ILE A 29 -7.40 -21.25 37.99
C ILE A 29 -7.01 -20.55 36.67
N VAL A 30 -7.86 -20.73 35.66
CA VAL A 30 -7.75 -19.99 34.40
C VAL A 30 -8.32 -18.59 34.62
N PRO A 31 -7.54 -17.52 34.48
CA PRO A 31 -8.06 -16.15 34.61
C PRO A 31 -9.24 -15.92 33.67
N SER A 32 -10.25 -15.17 34.12
CA SER A 32 -11.41 -14.83 33.29
C SER A 32 -11.05 -14.16 31.96
N SER A 33 -9.97 -13.37 31.95
CA SER A 33 -9.39 -12.76 30.76
C SER A 33 -8.85 -13.78 29.72
N ALA A 34 -8.34 -14.94 30.18
CA ALA A 34 -7.89 -16.01 29.29
C ALA A 34 -9.07 -16.76 28.64
N LEU A 35 -10.26 -16.62 29.21
CA LEU A 35 -11.52 -17.20 28.72
C LEU A 35 -12.39 -16.20 27.96
N GLY A 36 -11.87 -14.98 27.68
CA GLY A 36 -12.64 -13.93 26.99
C GLY A 36 -13.82 -13.39 27.81
N ARG A 37 -13.79 -13.49 29.15
CA ARG A 37 -14.84 -12.99 30.01
C ARG A 37 -14.53 -11.58 30.55
N GLY A 38 -15.55 -10.83 30.92
CA GLY A 38 -15.38 -9.48 31.47
C GLY A 38 -14.97 -8.42 30.42
N GLY A 39 -15.39 -8.59 29.17
CA GLY A 39 -15.11 -7.62 28.09
C GLY A 39 -13.71 -7.74 27.45
N THR A 40 -12.94 -8.78 27.80
CA THR A 40 -11.62 -9.03 27.21
C THR A 40 -11.72 -10.08 26.10
N VAL A 41 -10.95 -9.93 25.02
CA VAL A 41 -10.81 -10.96 23.98
C VAL A 41 -9.83 -12.03 24.45
N ALA A 42 -10.23 -13.31 24.35
CA ALA A 42 -9.33 -14.41 24.72
C ALA A 42 -8.07 -14.38 23.85
N PRO A 43 -6.87 -14.72 24.38
CA PRO A 43 -5.63 -14.75 23.59
C PRO A 43 -5.72 -15.61 22.33
N SER A 44 -6.51 -16.69 22.35
CA SER A 44 -6.75 -17.56 21.19
C SER A 44 -7.59 -16.92 20.08
N ASP A 45 -8.31 -15.85 20.40
CA ASP A 45 -9.23 -15.16 19.47
C ASP A 45 -8.62 -13.85 18.94
N ARG A 46 -7.36 -13.55 19.32
CA ARG A 46 -6.61 -12.41 18.83
C ARG A 46 -5.83 -12.79 17.58
N VAL A 47 -5.75 -11.84 16.66
CA VAL A 47 -4.83 -11.91 15.51
C VAL A 47 -3.45 -11.47 16.00
N THR A 48 -2.46 -12.35 15.84
CA THR A 48 -1.07 -12.01 16.14
C THR A 48 -0.41 -11.37 14.92
N LEU A 49 0.15 -10.16 15.12
CA LEU A 49 0.63 -9.32 14.02
C LEU A 49 2.13 -9.09 14.13
N GLY A 50 2.82 -9.22 12.98
CA GLY A 50 4.19 -8.76 12.77
C GLY A 50 4.24 -7.51 11.90
N PHE A 51 5.31 -6.70 12.03
CA PHE A 51 5.55 -5.53 11.18
C PHE A 51 6.88 -5.67 10.44
N ILE A 52 6.88 -5.41 9.13
CA ILE A 52 8.09 -5.28 8.31
C ILE A 52 8.16 -3.85 7.79
N GLY A 53 9.19 -3.11 8.24
CA GLY A 53 9.29 -1.67 8.05
C GLY A 53 8.54 -0.91 9.14
N VAL A 54 9.28 -0.29 10.06
CA VAL A 54 8.76 0.54 11.15
C VAL A 54 9.28 1.97 11.06
N GLY A 55 9.37 2.47 9.82
CA GLY A 55 9.57 3.88 9.53
C GLY A 55 8.34 4.72 9.89
N ASN A 56 8.23 5.93 9.31
CA ASN A 56 7.14 6.86 9.64
C ASN A 56 5.75 6.23 9.45
N MET A 57 5.51 5.54 8.31
CA MET A 57 4.22 4.89 8.05
C MET A 57 4.01 3.65 8.93
N GLY A 58 5.04 2.79 9.06
CA GLY A 58 4.92 1.62 9.93
C GLY A 58 4.63 1.98 11.38
N GLN A 59 5.27 3.02 11.93
CA GLN A 59 4.94 3.54 13.26
C GLN A 59 3.53 4.15 13.32
N GLY A 60 3.09 4.81 12.24
CA GLY A 60 1.73 5.33 12.12
C GLY A 60 0.66 4.24 12.23
N HIS A 61 0.96 3.02 11.77
CA HIS A 61 0.06 1.87 11.87
C HIS A 61 0.12 1.14 13.22
N LEU A 62 1.19 1.30 14.01
CA LEU A 62 1.32 0.58 15.29
C LEU A 62 0.13 0.85 16.21
N CYS A 63 -0.18 2.13 16.49
CA CYS A 63 -1.27 2.48 17.40
C CYS A 63 -2.65 2.03 16.89
N PRO A 64 -3.04 2.26 15.62
CA PRO A 64 -4.28 1.74 15.07
C PRO A 64 -4.47 0.23 15.23
N PHE A 65 -3.39 -0.56 15.19
CA PHE A 65 -3.44 -2.00 15.41
C PHE A 65 -3.39 -2.36 16.91
N ILE A 66 -2.49 -1.76 17.69
CA ILE A 66 -2.29 -2.08 19.13
C ILE A 66 -3.56 -1.84 19.95
N TYR A 67 -4.33 -0.77 19.61
CA TYR A 67 -5.54 -0.41 20.34
C TYR A 67 -6.76 -1.27 19.99
N GLN A 68 -6.66 -2.17 19.01
CA GLN A 68 -7.71 -3.14 18.75
C GLN A 68 -7.63 -4.29 19.77
N PRO A 69 -8.70 -4.58 20.53
CA PRO A 69 -8.67 -5.56 21.62
C PRO A 69 -8.42 -7.00 21.15
N ASP A 70 -8.65 -7.27 19.87
CA ASP A 70 -8.49 -8.56 19.21
C ASP A 70 -7.22 -8.66 18.36
N VAL A 71 -6.26 -7.72 18.57
CA VAL A 71 -4.94 -7.72 17.94
C VAL A 71 -3.85 -7.84 19.02
N GLN A 72 -2.78 -8.54 18.69
CA GLN A 72 -1.56 -8.53 19.47
C GLN A 72 -0.34 -8.42 18.56
N VAL A 73 0.34 -7.27 18.60
CA VAL A 73 1.62 -7.08 17.91
C VAL A 73 2.71 -7.83 18.69
N VAL A 74 3.40 -8.77 18.04
CA VAL A 74 4.37 -9.66 18.69
C VAL A 74 5.78 -9.57 18.09
N ALA A 75 5.93 -8.89 16.95
CA ALA A 75 7.21 -8.75 16.27
C ALA A 75 7.27 -7.48 15.43
N VAL A 76 8.46 -6.87 15.39
CA VAL A 76 8.78 -5.73 14.50
C VAL A 76 10.11 -6.01 13.81
N CYS A 77 10.25 -5.54 12.57
CA CYS A 77 11.45 -5.73 11.75
C CYS A 77 11.82 -4.44 11.00
N ASP A 78 13.06 -4.01 11.10
CA ASP A 78 13.62 -2.87 10.34
C ASP A 78 15.16 -2.95 10.32
N PRO A 79 15.84 -2.65 9.20
CA PRO A 79 17.30 -2.60 9.15
C PRO A 79 17.89 -1.37 9.87
N ASN A 80 17.07 -0.42 10.28
CA ASN A 80 17.45 0.73 11.09
C ASN A 80 17.18 0.43 12.57
N ARG A 81 18.25 0.18 13.34
CA ARG A 81 18.16 -0.21 14.75
C ARG A 81 17.42 0.81 15.62
N TRP A 82 17.57 2.11 15.38
CA TRP A 82 16.84 3.13 16.16
C TRP A 82 15.31 3.05 15.97
N ARG A 83 14.87 2.88 14.72
CA ARG A 83 13.45 2.72 14.41
C ARG A 83 12.90 1.43 14.99
N LEU A 84 13.70 0.37 14.89
CA LEU A 84 13.37 -0.94 15.43
C LEU A 84 13.20 -0.91 16.96
N GLU A 85 14.16 -0.34 17.69
CA GLU A 85 14.11 -0.21 19.15
C GLU A 85 12.96 0.69 19.59
N GLN A 86 12.71 1.79 18.89
CA GLN A 86 11.58 2.68 19.17
C GLN A 86 10.23 1.97 18.99
N ALA A 87 10.04 1.25 17.88
CA ALA A 87 8.81 0.51 17.63
C ALA A 87 8.58 -0.58 18.69
N GLN A 88 9.61 -1.35 19.04
CA GLN A 88 9.56 -2.35 20.10
C GLN A 88 9.18 -1.72 21.45
N HIS A 89 9.76 -0.56 21.77
CA HIS A 89 9.46 0.18 23.00
C HIS A 89 8.00 0.63 23.05
N ILE A 90 7.46 1.16 21.93
CA ILE A 90 6.05 1.55 21.83
C ILE A 90 5.15 0.35 22.12
N VAL A 91 5.36 -0.77 21.42
CA VAL A 91 4.53 -1.97 21.58
C VAL A 91 4.59 -2.51 23.02
N ASN A 92 5.79 -2.66 23.59
CA ASN A 92 5.97 -3.17 24.94
C ASN A 92 5.42 -2.22 26.01
N GLY A 93 5.54 -0.91 25.78
CA GLY A 93 4.97 0.13 26.66
C GLY A 93 3.45 0.07 26.73
N GLU A 94 2.78 -0.02 25.59
CA GLU A 94 1.31 -0.11 25.50
C GLU A 94 0.76 -1.40 26.16
N TYR A 95 1.45 -2.52 26.00
CA TYR A 95 1.01 -3.76 26.65
C TYR A 95 1.50 -3.91 28.09
N GLY A 96 2.33 -2.99 28.61
CA GLY A 96 2.89 -3.03 29.96
C GLY A 96 3.77 -4.26 30.25
N LYS A 97 4.28 -4.93 29.22
CA LYS A 97 5.10 -6.15 29.31
C LYS A 97 5.94 -6.37 28.03
N GLN A 98 7.02 -7.12 28.18
CA GLN A 98 7.90 -7.48 27.07
C GLN A 98 7.28 -8.62 26.24
N VAL A 99 6.61 -8.28 25.15
CA VAL A 99 5.94 -9.26 24.27
C VAL A 99 6.41 -9.17 22.82
N CYS A 100 6.98 -8.02 22.44
CA CYS A 100 7.41 -7.75 21.08
C CYS A 100 8.90 -8.12 20.90
N THR A 101 9.19 -8.96 19.90
CA THR A 101 10.56 -9.28 19.49
C THR A 101 10.98 -8.42 18.32
N ALA A 102 12.19 -7.90 18.36
CA ALA A 102 12.78 -7.07 17.30
C ALA A 102 13.69 -7.92 16.40
N TYR A 103 13.59 -7.74 15.10
CA TYR A 103 14.36 -8.45 14.07
C TYR A 103 15.00 -7.46 13.08
N ASN A 104 16.23 -7.71 12.69
CA ASN A 104 16.88 -6.99 11.59
C ASN A 104 16.50 -7.59 10.23
N ASP A 105 16.30 -8.91 10.19
CA ASP A 105 15.99 -9.67 8.99
C ASP A 105 14.52 -10.14 9.01
N PHE A 106 13.75 -9.74 8.00
CA PHE A 106 12.34 -10.09 7.88
C PHE A 106 12.09 -11.61 7.77
N ARG A 107 13.07 -12.37 7.28
CA ARG A 107 12.98 -13.83 7.14
C ARG A 107 12.87 -14.50 8.50
N GLU A 108 13.55 -13.98 9.52
CA GLU A 108 13.45 -14.46 10.90
C GLU A 108 12.06 -14.21 11.50
N LEU A 109 11.49 -13.02 11.24
CA LEU A 109 10.11 -12.70 11.64
C LEU A 109 9.13 -13.65 10.97
N LEU A 110 9.25 -13.87 9.65
CA LEU A 110 8.35 -14.73 8.88
C LEU A 110 8.45 -16.20 9.27
N ALA A 111 9.59 -16.67 9.77
CA ALA A 111 9.78 -18.04 10.28
C ALA A 111 8.95 -18.34 11.54
N ARG A 112 8.46 -17.33 12.26
CA ARG A 112 7.62 -17.51 13.44
C ARG A 112 6.26 -18.07 13.07
N ARG A 113 5.88 -19.16 13.74
CA ARG A 113 4.61 -19.88 13.51
C ARG A 113 3.41 -19.25 14.24
N ASP A 114 3.69 -18.40 15.22
CA ASP A 114 2.68 -17.73 16.05
C ASP A 114 2.22 -16.38 15.46
N ILE A 115 2.73 -15.96 14.30
CA ILE A 115 2.28 -14.77 13.58
C ILE A 115 1.22 -15.17 12.56
N ASP A 116 0.02 -14.59 12.65
CA ASP A 116 -1.10 -14.84 11.73
C ASP A 116 -1.05 -13.91 10.52
N ALA A 117 -0.67 -12.64 10.73
CA ALA A 117 -0.66 -11.62 9.68
C ALA A 117 0.52 -10.66 9.83
N VAL A 118 0.86 -9.95 8.75
CA VAL A 118 1.98 -9.01 8.70
C VAL A 118 1.54 -7.68 8.07
N CYS A 119 1.90 -6.58 8.73
CA CYS A 119 1.83 -5.24 8.15
C CYS A 119 3.18 -4.90 7.50
N ILE A 120 3.18 -4.60 6.20
CA ILE A 120 4.36 -4.26 5.41
C ILE A 120 4.31 -2.77 5.08
N ALA A 121 5.27 -2.00 5.61
CA ALA A 121 5.42 -0.57 5.41
C ALA A 121 6.91 -0.20 5.23
N SER A 122 7.60 -0.99 4.44
CA SER A 122 9.02 -0.83 4.06
C SER A 122 9.18 0.23 2.96
N LEU A 123 10.33 0.27 2.28
CA LEU A 123 10.49 1.05 1.05
C LEU A 123 9.67 0.42 -0.08
N ASP A 124 9.23 1.24 -1.02
CA ASP A 124 8.40 0.80 -2.16
C ASP A 124 9.09 -0.31 -2.96
N SER A 125 10.42 -0.22 -3.12
CA SER A 125 11.24 -1.22 -3.79
C SER A 125 11.22 -2.60 -3.13
N TRP A 126 10.85 -2.68 -1.86
CA TRP A 126 10.78 -3.89 -1.06
C TRP A 126 9.38 -4.50 -0.95
N HIS A 127 8.31 -3.72 -1.20
CA HIS A 127 6.94 -4.12 -0.91
C HIS A 127 6.60 -5.49 -1.48
N VAL A 128 6.84 -5.71 -2.77
CA VAL A 128 6.46 -6.98 -3.43
C VAL A 128 7.29 -8.16 -2.90
N LEU A 129 8.59 -8.00 -2.68
CA LEU A 129 9.43 -9.09 -2.13
C LEU A 129 9.00 -9.49 -0.72
N HIS A 130 8.74 -8.52 0.16
CA HIS A 130 8.23 -8.79 1.50
C HIS A 130 6.83 -9.43 1.45
N ALA A 131 5.97 -8.94 0.55
CA ALA A 131 4.62 -9.49 0.38
C ALA A 131 4.64 -10.94 -0.13
N LEU A 132 5.46 -11.25 -1.14
CA LEU A 132 5.65 -12.62 -1.65
C LEU A 132 6.17 -13.56 -0.56
N ALA A 133 7.20 -13.15 0.18
CA ALA A 133 7.73 -13.94 1.28
C ALA A 133 6.67 -14.17 2.38
N THR A 134 5.87 -13.16 2.69
CA THR A 134 4.77 -13.23 3.67
C THR A 134 3.69 -14.22 3.24
N VAL A 135 3.25 -14.15 1.99
CA VAL A 135 2.26 -15.05 1.39
C VAL A 135 2.74 -16.49 1.42
N ARG A 136 3.99 -16.73 1.01
CA ARG A 136 4.63 -18.07 0.99
C ARG A 136 4.84 -18.63 2.40
N ALA A 137 5.06 -17.77 3.40
CA ALA A 137 5.06 -18.15 4.81
C ALA A 137 3.66 -18.45 5.37
N GLY A 138 2.61 -18.38 4.54
CA GLY A 138 1.23 -18.71 4.90
C GLY A 138 0.54 -17.67 5.76
N LYS A 139 1.01 -16.41 5.77
CA LYS A 139 0.46 -15.32 6.57
C LYS A 139 -0.38 -14.39 5.72
N ASP A 140 -1.42 -13.78 6.35
CA ASP A 140 -2.21 -12.73 5.74
C ASP A 140 -1.43 -11.41 5.78
N LEU A 141 -1.78 -10.42 4.92
CA LEU A 141 -0.95 -9.23 4.79
C LEU A 141 -1.72 -7.94 4.54
N TYR A 142 -1.27 -6.91 5.22
CA TYR A 142 -1.54 -5.51 4.92
C TYR A 142 -0.30 -4.92 4.25
N VAL A 143 -0.43 -4.34 3.07
CA VAL A 143 0.72 -3.77 2.32
C VAL A 143 0.48 -2.29 2.09
N GLU A 144 1.43 -1.47 2.52
CA GLU A 144 1.40 -0.04 2.25
C GLU A 144 1.53 0.26 0.75
N LYS A 145 1.06 1.45 0.40
CA LYS A 145 1.13 1.99 -0.95
C LYS A 145 2.51 2.66 -1.21
N PRO A 146 2.96 2.73 -2.49
CA PRO A 146 2.43 2.03 -3.66
C PRO A 146 2.66 0.53 -3.56
N LEU A 147 1.96 -0.25 -4.39
CA LEU A 147 2.05 -1.71 -4.30
C LEU A 147 3.42 -2.24 -4.70
N GLY A 148 3.98 -1.68 -5.77
CA GLY A 148 5.30 -2.05 -6.28
C GLY A 148 5.87 -1.01 -7.24
N MET A 149 6.96 -1.34 -7.90
CA MET A 149 7.70 -0.47 -8.80
C MET A 149 7.68 -0.94 -10.26
N SER A 150 7.03 -2.07 -10.55
CA SER A 150 6.84 -2.57 -11.91
C SER A 150 5.56 -3.39 -12.03
N ILE A 151 4.94 -3.37 -13.22
CA ILE A 151 3.65 -4.02 -13.46
C ILE A 151 3.78 -5.55 -13.27
N ASP A 152 4.86 -6.13 -13.75
CA ASP A 152 5.01 -7.60 -13.70
C ASP A 152 5.20 -8.12 -12.27
N GLU A 153 5.87 -7.35 -11.37
CA GLU A 153 6.02 -7.79 -9.98
C GLU A 153 4.71 -7.74 -9.21
N ILE A 154 3.86 -6.72 -9.45
CA ILE A 154 2.55 -6.63 -8.77
C ILE A 154 1.56 -7.66 -9.32
N LYS A 155 1.65 -8.02 -10.60
CA LYS A 155 0.89 -9.14 -11.19
C LYS A 155 1.28 -10.46 -10.54
N LEU A 156 2.58 -10.71 -10.39
CA LEU A 156 3.08 -11.90 -9.68
C LEU A 156 2.57 -11.96 -8.24
N LEU A 157 2.56 -10.84 -7.53
CA LEU A 157 2.01 -10.78 -6.18
C LEU A 157 0.52 -11.16 -6.15
N ARG A 158 -0.28 -10.66 -7.08
CA ARG A 158 -1.69 -11.02 -7.22
C ARG A 158 -1.87 -12.53 -7.40
N GLU A 159 -1.10 -13.13 -8.28
CA GLU A 159 -1.14 -14.57 -8.52
C GLU A 159 -0.80 -15.39 -7.26
N GLU A 160 0.23 -14.98 -6.53
CA GLU A 160 0.66 -15.65 -5.29
C GLU A 160 -0.37 -15.49 -4.16
N VAL A 161 -0.92 -14.29 -3.96
CA VAL A 161 -1.98 -14.04 -2.96
C VAL A 161 -3.19 -14.93 -3.24
N ASN A 162 -3.63 -15.01 -4.49
CA ASN A 162 -4.76 -15.83 -4.90
C ASN A 162 -4.46 -17.32 -4.76
N ARG A 163 -3.27 -17.79 -5.20
CA ARG A 163 -2.84 -19.18 -5.12
C ARG A 163 -2.79 -19.68 -3.68
N HIS A 164 -2.34 -18.85 -2.74
CA HIS A 164 -2.23 -19.19 -1.33
C HIS A 164 -3.50 -18.89 -0.52
N GLY A 165 -4.52 -18.26 -1.12
CA GLY A 165 -5.77 -17.88 -0.45
C GLY A 165 -5.56 -16.98 0.76
N ARG A 166 -4.61 -16.01 0.66
CA ARG A 166 -4.32 -15.09 1.76
C ARG A 166 -5.23 -13.88 1.72
N VAL A 167 -5.62 -13.40 2.90
CA VAL A 167 -6.30 -12.12 3.02
C VAL A 167 -5.28 -11.02 2.79
N PHE A 168 -5.59 -10.14 1.86
CA PHE A 168 -4.75 -9.02 1.46
C PHE A 168 -5.52 -7.71 1.59
N GLN A 169 -4.92 -6.71 2.23
CA GLN A 169 -5.42 -5.33 2.28
C GLN A 169 -4.36 -4.37 1.76
N PHE A 170 -4.72 -3.53 0.81
CA PHE A 170 -3.84 -2.47 0.32
C PHE A 170 -4.01 -1.20 1.14
N GLY A 171 -2.92 -0.48 1.39
CA GLY A 171 -2.87 0.74 2.22
C GLY A 171 -3.45 1.99 1.56
N THR A 172 -4.56 1.89 0.82
CA THR A 172 -5.31 3.04 0.28
C THR A 172 -6.43 3.46 1.23
N GLN A 173 -6.06 4.03 2.39
CA GLN A 173 -6.95 4.33 3.51
C GLN A 173 -8.12 5.27 3.16
N GLN A 174 -8.06 6.01 2.04
CA GLN A 174 -9.14 6.87 1.57
C GLN A 174 -10.44 6.09 1.32
N ARG A 175 -10.38 4.79 1.01
CA ARG A 175 -11.58 3.93 0.90
C ARG A 175 -12.33 3.78 2.22
N SER A 176 -11.69 4.03 3.36
CA SER A 176 -12.31 4.03 4.69
C SER A 176 -12.84 5.42 5.10
N SER A 177 -12.69 6.46 4.28
CA SER A 177 -13.23 7.79 4.55
C SER A 177 -14.64 7.93 4.01
N LYS A 178 -15.54 8.48 4.84
CA LYS A 178 -16.94 8.73 4.49
C LYS A 178 -17.10 9.70 3.31
N GLU A 179 -16.22 10.71 3.21
CA GLU A 179 -16.27 11.73 2.15
C GLU A 179 -15.97 11.10 0.78
N PHE A 180 -14.91 10.29 0.69
CA PHE A 180 -14.55 9.61 -0.55
C PHE A 180 -15.59 8.57 -0.96
N ARG A 181 -16.07 7.77 0.00
CA ARG A 181 -17.14 6.80 -0.26
C ARG A 181 -18.40 7.48 -0.78
N PHE A 182 -18.87 8.54 -0.09
CA PHE A 182 -20.07 9.25 -0.48
C PHE A 182 -19.93 9.93 -1.85
N ALA A 183 -18.78 10.54 -2.16
CA ALA A 183 -18.51 11.07 -3.49
C ALA A 183 -18.64 9.99 -4.57
N CYS A 184 -18.03 8.81 -4.35
CA CYS A 184 -18.15 7.67 -5.29
C CYS A 184 -19.59 7.16 -5.38
N GLU A 185 -20.32 7.07 -4.27
CA GLU A 185 -21.74 6.67 -4.29
C GLU A 185 -22.62 7.64 -5.07
N LEU A 186 -22.40 8.97 -4.93
CA LEU A 186 -23.11 9.98 -5.74
C LEU A 186 -22.89 9.75 -7.24
N VAL A 187 -21.64 9.52 -7.61
CA VAL A 187 -21.22 9.31 -9.01
C VAL A 187 -21.80 8.02 -9.56
N LEU A 188 -21.64 6.89 -8.86
CA LEU A 188 -22.08 5.57 -9.27
C LEU A 188 -23.60 5.45 -9.34
N ASN A 189 -24.35 6.22 -8.53
CA ASN A 189 -25.79 6.31 -8.58
C ASN A 189 -26.30 7.39 -9.57
N GLY A 190 -25.43 7.92 -10.43
CA GLY A 190 -25.80 8.78 -11.55
C GLY A 190 -26.25 10.19 -11.17
N ARG A 191 -25.87 10.71 -9.98
CA ARG A 191 -26.29 12.05 -9.51
C ARG A 191 -25.74 13.21 -10.35
N ILE A 192 -24.69 12.97 -11.14
CA ILE A 192 -24.10 13.92 -12.09
C ILE A 192 -24.31 13.52 -13.54
N GLY A 193 -25.23 12.57 -13.80
CA GLY A 193 -25.37 11.91 -15.08
C GLY A 193 -24.20 10.95 -15.37
N LYS A 194 -23.99 10.58 -16.63
CA LYS A 194 -22.85 9.74 -17.02
C LYS A 194 -21.55 10.52 -16.90
N VAL A 195 -20.60 10.00 -16.12
CA VAL A 195 -19.26 10.60 -16.01
C VAL A 195 -18.61 10.73 -17.38
N GLN A 196 -18.04 11.90 -17.65
CA GLN A 196 -17.32 12.21 -18.89
C GLN A 196 -15.84 12.43 -18.63
N THR A 197 -15.51 13.19 -17.57
CA THR A 197 -14.13 13.54 -17.21
C THR A 197 -13.91 13.33 -15.73
N ILE A 198 -12.70 12.83 -15.38
CA ILE A 198 -12.22 12.78 -14.00
C ILE A 198 -10.91 13.55 -13.96
N LYS A 199 -10.80 14.52 -13.07
CA LYS A 199 -9.57 15.29 -12.84
C LYS A 199 -8.95 14.85 -11.53
N VAL A 200 -7.70 14.43 -11.57
CA VAL A 200 -6.93 13.99 -10.42
C VAL A 200 -5.73 14.91 -10.24
N GLY A 201 -5.70 15.66 -9.14
CA GLY A 201 -4.58 16.52 -8.80
C GLY A 201 -3.87 16.02 -7.55
N VAL A 202 -2.54 15.97 -7.58
CA VAL A 202 -1.72 15.66 -6.40
C VAL A 202 -0.61 16.69 -6.22
N HIS A 203 0.01 16.70 -5.04
CA HIS A 203 1.23 17.45 -4.83
C HIS A 203 2.34 16.92 -5.75
N SER A 204 3.16 17.82 -6.25
CA SER A 204 4.37 17.46 -7.00
C SER A 204 5.59 17.38 -6.09
N GLY A 205 6.69 16.84 -6.61
CA GLY A 205 7.99 16.88 -5.93
C GLY A 205 8.43 18.31 -5.58
N ALA A 206 8.11 19.29 -6.45
CA ALA A 206 8.42 20.69 -6.22
C ALA A 206 7.64 21.31 -5.04
N SER A 207 6.45 20.81 -4.70
CA SER A 207 5.60 21.30 -3.61
C SER A 207 5.80 20.52 -2.30
N SER A 208 6.57 19.45 -2.29
CA SER A 208 6.72 18.55 -1.14
C SER A 208 7.57 19.09 0.01
N GLY A 209 8.05 20.32 -0.07
CA GLY A 209 8.99 20.87 0.93
C GLY A 209 10.40 20.29 0.83
N LEU A 210 10.66 19.45 -0.17
CA LEU A 210 12.01 19.18 -0.63
C LEU A 210 12.62 20.55 -0.91
N HIS A 211 13.65 20.89 -0.18
CA HIS A 211 14.45 22.07 -0.47
C HIS A 211 15.22 21.85 -1.77
N TRP A 212 14.46 21.88 -2.88
CA TRP A 212 15.05 22.28 -4.13
C TRP A 212 15.62 23.67 -3.87
N PRO A 213 16.86 23.97 -4.20
CA PRO A 213 17.38 25.31 -4.04
C PRO A 213 16.36 26.29 -4.63
N ARG A 214 15.71 27.10 -3.79
CA ARG A 214 14.76 28.10 -4.26
C ARG A 214 15.52 29.07 -5.15
N GLY A 215 15.23 29.04 -6.45
CA GLY A 215 15.76 30.02 -7.37
C GLY A 215 16.52 29.48 -8.58
N ASP A 216 17.05 28.27 -8.54
CA ASP A 216 17.72 27.65 -9.69
C ASP A 216 16.88 26.48 -10.22
N ASN A 217 16.03 26.74 -11.20
CA ASN A 217 15.33 25.70 -11.97
C ASN A 217 16.28 24.72 -12.66
N GLU A 218 17.57 25.05 -12.71
CA GLU A 218 18.64 24.25 -13.33
C GLU A 218 19.25 23.20 -12.40
N ARG A 219 18.93 23.18 -11.09
CA ARG A 219 19.55 22.26 -10.12
C ARG A 219 18.56 21.60 -9.17
N ALA A 220 17.39 21.26 -9.68
CA ALA A 220 16.43 20.47 -8.93
C ALA A 220 17.02 19.08 -8.60
N GLY A 221 16.96 18.62 -7.33
CA GLY A 221 17.19 17.22 -7.01
C GLY A 221 18.43 16.85 -6.20
N LEU A 222 19.02 17.72 -5.41
CA LEU A 222 20.21 17.38 -4.61
C LEU A 222 21.37 16.86 -5.48
N THR A 223 22.03 17.75 -6.18
CA THR A 223 23.24 17.44 -6.96
C THR A 223 24.48 17.36 -6.05
N LYS A 224 25.50 16.58 -6.44
CA LYS A 224 26.80 16.46 -5.78
C LYS A 224 26.76 15.98 -4.32
N VAL A 225 25.97 14.94 -4.08
CA VAL A 225 25.95 14.28 -2.76
C VAL A 225 27.19 13.39 -2.63
N GLU A 226 28.03 13.70 -1.64
CA GLU A 226 29.25 12.92 -1.37
C GLU A 226 28.93 11.64 -0.60
N PRO A 227 29.65 10.54 -0.88
CA PRO A 227 29.54 9.32 -0.06
C PRO A 227 29.96 9.55 1.39
N GLU A 228 29.22 8.95 2.30
CA GLU A 228 29.48 8.97 3.75
C GLU A 228 29.71 7.56 4.28
N PRO A 229 30.42 7.38 5.41
CA PRO A 229 30.50 6.10 6.08
C PRO A 229 29.13 5.61 6.54
N VAL A 230 28.84 4.32 6.32
CA VAL A 230 27.59 3.71 6.83
C VAL A 230 27.58 3.77 8.36
N PRO A 231 26.52 4.34 8.98
CA PRO A 231 26.41 4.38 10.44
C PRO A 231 26.25 2.96 11.03
N ASN A 232 26.77 2.73 12.22
CA ASN A 232 26.72 1.42 12.88
C ASN A 232 25.34 0.95 13.34
N TRP A 233 24.33 1.82 13.29
CA TRP A 233 22.93 1.52 13.61
C TRP A 233 22.11 1.10 12.39
N LEU A 234 22.73 1.09 11.19
CA LEU A 234 22.04 0.81 9.92
C LEU A 234 22.67 -0.41 9.23
N ASP A 235 21.88 -1.41 8.95
CA ASP A 235 22.21 -2.44 7.96
C ASP A 235 21.87 -1.89 6.57
N PHE A 236 22.82 -1.20 5.95
CA PHE A 236 22.60 -0.51 4.68
C PHE A 236 22.40 -1.49 3.51
N GLU A 237 23.02 -2.66 3.55
CA GLU A 237 22.83 -3.69 2.53
C GLU A 237 21.39 -4.24 2.54
N MET A 238 20.84 -4.48 3.73
CA MET A 238 19.45 -4.88 3.91
C MET A 238 18.50 -3.71 3.56
N TRP A 239 18.89 -2.47 3.87
CA TRP A 239 18.09 -1.29 3.51
C TRP A 239 18.01 -1.10 1.99
N LEU A 240 19.12 -1.19 1.26
CA LEU A 240 19.16 -1.12 -0.21
C LEU A 240 18.37 -2.26 -0.84
N GLY A 241 18.53 -3.47 -0.33
CA GLY A 241 17.83 -4.66 -0.78
C GLY A 241 17.91 -4.89 -2.29
N PRO A 242 16.76 -4.97 -2.97
CA PRO A 242 16.68 -5.25 -4.41
C PRO A 242 17.09 -4.06 -5.29
N ALA A 243 17.23 -2.87 -4.73
CA ALA A 243 17.66 -1.69 -5.47
C ALA A 243 19.13 -1.81 -5.93
N PRO A 244 19.55 -1.11 -7.00
CA PRO A 244 20.94 -1.06 -7.42
C PRO A 244 21.89 -0.68 -6.29
N SER A 245 23.12 -1.21 -6.34
CA SER A 245 24.15 -0.85 -5.37
C SER A 245 24.50 0.64 -5.50
N ALA A 246 24.50 1.32 -4.37
CA ALA A 246 24.80 2.74 -4.31
C ALA A 246 25.58 3.06 -3.02
N PRO A 247 26.48 4.06 -3.02
CA PRO A 247 27.14 4.48 -1.81
C PRO A 247 26.16 5.10 -0.83
N TYR A 248 26.43 4.92 0.46
CA TYR A 248 25.65 5.57 1.50
C TYR A 248 25.85 7.08 1.48
N CYS A 249 24.77 7.80 1.70
CA CYS A 249 24.75 9.22 2.06
C CYS A 249 23.47 9.50 2.86
N THR A 250 23.52 10.42 3.79
CA THR A 250 22.39 10.76 4.66
C THR A 250 21.12 11.14 3.89
N PRO A 251 21.16 11.92 2.78
CA PRO A 251 19.98 12.22 2.00
C PRO A 251 19.25 10.98 1.47
N ARG A 252 19.93 9.88 1.12
CA ARG A 252 19.28 8.64 0.67
C ARG A 252 18.30 8.06 1.68
N LEU A 253 18.61 8.18 2.98
CA LEU A 253 17.74 7.69 4.03
C LEU A 253 16.66 8.68 4.47
N THR A 254 16.87 9.96 4.16
CA THR A 254 16.04 11.03 4.71
C THR A 254 14.73 11.13 3.93
N TYR A 255 13.59 11.08 4.65
CA TYR A 255 12.30 11.44 4.06
C TYR A 255 12.23 12.97 3.85
N PRO A 256 11.76 13.44 2.70
CA PRO A 256 11.15 12.69 1.61
C PRO A 256 12.14 12.32 0.46
N HIS A 257 13.46 12.52 0.61
CA HIS A 257 14.41 12.36 -0.49
C HIS A 257 14.37 10.96 -1.10
N TRP A 258 14.47 9.89 -0.28
CA TRP A 258 14.44 8.51 -0.77
C TRP A 258 13.23 8.22 -1.66
N PHE A 259 12.10 8.88 -1.37
CA PHE A 259 10.85 8.73 -2.08
C PHE A 259 10.89 9.35 -3.50
N HIS A 260 11.88 10.19 -3.77
CA HIS A 260 12.12 10.80 -5.07
C HIS A 260 13.32 10.19 -5.81
N ILE A 261 13.92 9.11 -5.30
CA ILE A 261 14.98 8.36 -5.97
C ILE A 261 14.35 7.18 -6.69
N SER A 262 14.48 7.13 -8.03
CA SER A 262 13.79 6.15 -8.87
C SER A 262 14.20 4.69 -8.62
N ASP A 263 15.36 4.47 -8.02
CA ASP A 263 15.78 3.14 -7.55
C ASP A 263 14.94 2.59 -6.39
N TYR A 264 14.29 3.46 -5.61
CA TYR A 264 13.57 3.09 -4.38
C TYR A 264 12.06 3.31 -4.47
N SER A 265 11.61 4.25 -5.31
CA SER A 265 10.21 4.65 -5.46
C SER A 265 9.95 5.27 -6.83
N LEU A 266 8.72 5.24 -7.31
CA LEU A 266 8.29 5.99 -8.50
C LEU A 266 7.85 7.43 -8.17
N GLY A 267 8.25 7.94 -7.01
CA GLY A 267 7.95 9.30 -6.56
C GLY A 267 6.46 9.54 -6.29
N TYR A 268 6.05 10.79 -6.33
CA TYR A 268 4.67 11.17 -6.07
C TYR A 268 3.69 10.74 -7.17
N VAL A 269 4.15 10.39 -8.35
CA VAL A 269 3.31 9.80 -9.41
C VAL A 269 2.58 8.58 -8.88
N SER A 270 3.29 7.67 -8.22
CA SER A 270 2.71 6.49 -7.60
C SER A 270 2.41 6.71 -6.12
N GLY A 271 3.35 7.19 -5.33
CA GLY A 271 3.23 7.27 -3.89
C GLY A 271 2.15 8.21 -3.33
N TRP A 272 1.80 9.30 -4.06
CA TRP A 272 0.61 10.12 -3.81
C TRP A 272 -0.49 9.86 -4.83
N GLY A 273 -0.12 9.69 -6.10
CA GLY A 273 -1.08 9.44 -7.19
C GLY A 273 -2.01 8.29 -6.88
N ILE A 274 -1.48 7.20 -6.34
CA ILE A 274 -2.26 6.00 -6.03
C ILE A 274 -3.47 6.25 -5.13
N HIS A 275 -3.37 7.16 -4.16
CA HIS A 275 -4.48 7.47 -3.27
C HIS A 275 -5.69 8.04 -4.03
N HIS A 276 -5.44 8.90 -5.01
CA HIS A 276 -6.50 9.54 -5.77
C HIS A 276 -6.89 8.76 -7.02
N ILE A 277 -5.95 8.08 -7.66
CA ILE A 277 -6.22 7.18 -8.80
C ILE A 277 -7.10 6.01 -8.35
N ASP A 278 -6.85 5.42 -7.17
CA ASP A 278 -7.68 4.36 -6.61
C ASP A 278 -9.14 4.82 -6.41
N ILE A 279 -9.35 6.03 -5.90
CA ILE A 279 -10.69 6.62 -5.75
C ILE A 279 -11.31 6.96 -7.12
N ALA A 280 -10.51 7.46 -8.08
CA ALA A 280 -10.98 7.71 -9.44
C ALA A 280 -11.47 6.41 -10.11
N GLN A 281 -10.72 5.31 -9.98
CA GLN A 281 -11.13 3.97 -10.43
C GLN A 281 -12.42 3.52 -9.75
N TRP A 282 -12.53 3.71 -8.43
CA TRP A 282 -13.69 3.32 -7.63
C TRP A 282 -14.95 4.07 -8.05
N GLY A 283 -14.88 5.41 -8.15
CA GLY A 283 -16.01 6.24 -8.59
C GLY A 283 -16.36 6.10 -10.07
N ASN A 284 -15.41 5.67 -10.92
CA ASN A 284 -15.64 5.35 -12.33
C ASN A 284 -16.26 3.95 -12.54
N GLY A 285 -16.30 3.11 -11.49
CA GLY A 285 -16.73 1.71 -11.61
C GLY A 285 -15.76 0.83 -12.43
N THR A 286 -14.46 1.22 -12.47
CA THR A 286 -13.42 0.56 -13.26
C THR A 286 -12.32 -0.08 -12.42
N GLU A 287 -12.57 -0.33 -11.15
CA GLU A 287 -11.56 -0.84 -10.20
C GLU A 287 -11.01 -2.24 -10.54
N LEU A 288 -11.63 -2.97 -11.46
CA LEU A 288 -11.18 -4.29 -11.94
C LEU A 288 -10.65 -4.27 -13.38
N THR A 289 -10.44 -3.08 -13.94
CA THR A 289 -9.89 -2.89 -15.30
C THR A 289 -8.93 -1.70 -15.31
N GLY A 290 -8.65 -1.12 -16.46
CA GLY A 290 -7.77 0.02 -16.62
C GLY A 290 -8.09 0.84 -17.88
N PRO A 291 -7.29 1.89 -18.14
CA PRO A 291 -7.42 2.66 -19.38
C PRO A 291 -7.02 1.83 -20.60
N LEU A 292 -7.50 2.23 -21.78
CA LEU A 292 -7.10 1.69 -23.09
C LEU A 292 -5.91 2.47 -23.69
N GLU A 293 -5.77 3.73 -23.31
CA GLU A 293 -4.71 4.61 -23.78
C GLU A 293 -4.16 5.47 -22.65
N VAL A 294 -2.88 5.75 -22.68
CA VAL A 294 -2.20 6.69 -21.80
C VAL A 294 -1.27 7.59 -22.62
N SER A 295 -1.24 8.87 -22.31
CA SER A 295 -0.27 9.82 -22.82
C SER A 295 0.12 10.79 -21.72
N GLY A 296 1.42 11.02 -21.53
CA GLY A 296 1.90 11.88 -20.47
C GLY A 296 3.19 12.59 -20.81
N THR A 297 3.37 13.73 -20.16
CA THR A 297 4.61 14.51 -20.16
C THR A 297 5.02 14.81 -18.74
N ALA A 298 6.31 14.96 -18.50
CA ALA A 298 6.83 15.24 -17.16
C ALA A 298 8.01 16.21 -17.23
N VAL A 299 8.19 16.97 -16.16
CA VAL A 299 9.38 17.77 -15.90
C VAL A 299 10.32 16.94 -15.03
N TRP A 300 11.51 16.73 -15.51
CA TRP A 300 12.54 15.97 -14.80
C TRP A 300 13.52 16.91 -14.10
N PRO A 301 14.13 16.48 -12.99
CA PRO A 301 15.26 17.18 -12.40
C PRO A 301 16.49 17.09 -13.32
N HIS A 302 17.59 17.74 -12.92
CA HIS A 302 18.86 17.65 -13.64
C HIS A 302 19.41 16.22 -13.68
N ASP A 303 20.14 15.84 -14.74
CA ASP A 303 20.60 14.46 -14.99
C ASP A 303 21.52 13.89 -13.89
N ASP A 304 22.24 14.75 -13.14
CA ASP A 304 23.10 14.36 -12.01
C ASP A 304 22.41 14.44 -10.64
N ALA A 305 21.09 14.62 -10.62
CA ALA A 305 20.33 14.72 -9.39
C ALA A 305 20.21 13.36 -8.68
N LEU A 306 20.39 13.37 -7.36
CA LEU A 306 20.12 12.20 -6.52
C LEU A 306 18.63 11.84 -6.53
N CYS A 307 17.75 12.85 -6.45
CA CYS A 307 16.32 12.72 -6.53
C CYS A 307 15.91 12.89 -8.00
N ASP A 308 15.80 11.81 -8.73
CA ASP A 308 15.67 11.75 -10.18
C ASP A 308 14.26 11.44 -10.70
N ASN A 309 13.25 11.37 -9.81
CA ASN A 309 11.85 11.24 -10.21
C ASN A 309 11.26 12.58 -10.72
N PRO A 310 10.18 12.54 -11.54
CA PRO A 310 9.54 13.74 -12.07
C PRO A 310 9.13 14.73 -10.97
N THR A 311 9.38 16.00 -11.23
CA THR A 311 9.00 17.10 -10.32
C THR A 311 7.58 17.59 -10.56
N SER A 312 7.07 17.46 -11.77
CA SER A 312 5.68 17.72 -12.15
C SER A 312 5.32 16.94 -13.41
N TRP A 313 4.02 16.75 -13.66
CA TRP A 313 3.54 15.97 -14.80
C TRP A 313 2.12 16.33 -15.20
N ASP A 314 1.77 15.95 -16.43
CA ASP A 314 0.43 15.98 -17.01
C ASP A 314 0.18 14.68 -17.77
N VAL A 315 -0.88 13.96 -17.40
CA VAL A 315 -1.23 12.66 -17.98
C VAL A 315 -2.69 12.61 -18.36
N ASN A 316 -2.96 12.05 -19.52
CA ASN A 316 -4.30 11.78 -19.98
C ASN A 316 -4.48 10.29 -20.23
N TYR A 317 -5.60 9.74 -19.73
CA TYR A 317 -6.02 8.37 -19.95
C TYR A 317 -7.39 8.34 -20.63
N GLU A 318 -7.62 7.34 -21.47
CA GLU A 318 -8.93 7.06 -22.07
C GLU A 318 -9.39 5.66 -21.68
N TYR A 319 -10.60 5.56 -21.13
CA TYR A 319 -11.20 4.29 -20.70
C TYR A 319 -12.21 3.77 -21.71
N ALA A 320 -12.47 2.44 -21.70
CA ALA A 320 -13.42 1.78 -22.60
C ALA A 320 -14.85 2.31 -22.48
N ASN A 321 -15.26 2.81 -21.31
CA ASN A 321 -16.56 3.43 -21.08
C ASN A 321 -16.68 4.87 -21.63
N GLY A 322 -15.61 5.38 -22.26
CA GLY A 322 -15.50 6.72 -22.85
C GLY A 322 -15.07 7.81 -21.86
N VAL A 323 -14.84 7.48 -20.58
CA VAL A 323 -14.38 8.44 -19.59
C VAL A 323 -12.91 8.80 -19.85
N LYS A 324 -12.62 10.09 -19.77
CA LYS A 324 -11.25 10.63 -19.81
C LYS A 324 -10.78 10.98 -18.41
N VAL A 325 -9.58 10.54 -18.05
CA VAL A 325 -8.97 10.89 -16.76
C VAL A 325 -7.76 11.77 -17.02
N HIS A 326 -7.74 12.95 -16.39
CA HIS A 326 -6.63 13.89 -16.44
C HIS A 326 -5.93 13.89 -15.07
N PHE A 327 -4.67 13.45 -15.02
CA PHE A 327 -3.89 13.31 -13.80
C PHE A 327 -2.68 14.24 -13.81
N THR A 328 -2.62 15.16 -12.85
CA THR A 328 -1.54 16.14 -12.75
C THR A 328 -0.84 16.13 -11.40
N GLY A 329 0.48 16.29 -11.43
CA GLY A 329 1.28 16.71 -10.30
C GLY A 329 1.65 18.19 -10.47
N SER A 330 1.05 19.07 -9.68
CA SER A 330 1.22 20.52 -9.81
C SER A 330 2.64 20.98 -9.45
N GLY A 331 3.26 21.72 -10.35
CA GLY A 331 4.60 22.28 -10.20
C GLY A 331 4.96 23.22 -11.36
N PRO A 332 6.19 23.75 -11.42
CA PRO A 332 6.61 24.59 -12.51
C PRO A 332 6.38 23.91 -13.87
N GLY A 333 5.71 24.63 -14.78
CA GLY A 333 5.39 24.14 -16.12
C GLY A 333 4.02 23.48 -16.29
N PHE A 334 3.32 23.17 -15.17
CA PHE A 334 1.95 22.67 -15.22
C PHE A 334 1.07 23.44 -14.24
N GLU A 335 0.08 24.19 -14.74
CA GLU A 335 -0.98 24.75 -13.90
C GLU A 335 -1.87 23.61 -13.41
N GLY A 336 -1.72 23.30 -12.10
CA GLY A 336 -2.26 22.09 -11.53
C GLY A 336 -3.77 22.09 -11.38
N VAL A 337 -4.36 20.96 -11.63
CA VAL A 337 -5.67 20.61 -11.10
C VAL A 337 -5.62 20.70 -9.57
N LYS A 338 -6.68 21.19 -8.93
CA LYS A 338 -6.79 21.25 -7.46
C LYS A 338 -6.48 19.87 -6.86
N HIS A 339 -5.69 19.83 -5.80
CA HIS A 339 -5.37 18.59 -5.09
C HIS A 339 -6.64 17.89 -4.61
N GLY A 340 -6.88 16.68 -5.10
CA GLY A 340 -8.11 15.92 -4.91
C GLY A 340 -8.59 15.28 -6.21
N ILE A 341 -9.85 14.85 -6.22
CA ILE A 341 -10.50 14.24 -7.38
C ILE A 341 -11.76 15.01 -7.71
N THR A 342 -11.95 15.37 -8.97
CA THR A 342 -13.21 15.92 -9.49
C THR A 342 -13.79 14.96 -10.51
N PHE A 343 -15.02 14.52 -10.28
CA PHE A 343 -15.83 13.77 -11.25
C PHE A 343 -16.77 14.75 -11.94
N GLU A 344 -16.78 14.78 -13.28
CA GLU A 344 -17.58 15.69 -14.09
C GLU A 344 -18.51 14.91 -15.02
N GLY A 345 -19.77 15.29 -15.02
CA GLY A 345 -20.81 14.77 -15.89
C GLY A 345 -21.71 15.90 -16.43
N PRO A 346 -22.71 15.57 -17.31
CA PRO A 346 -23.58 16.58 -17.90
C PRO A 346 -24.48 17.34 -16.90
N ASP A 347 -24.78 16.69 -15.76
CA ASP A 347 -25.71 17.25 -14.77
C ASP A 347 -24.99 17.89 -13.57
N GLY A 348 -23.63 17.93 -13.59
CA GLY A 348 -22.85 18.57 -12.54
C GLY A 348 -21.49 17.95 -12.31
N TRP A 349 -20.91 18.29 -11.16
CA TRP A 349 -19.62 17.72 -10.74
C TRP A 349 -19.57 17.49 -9.22
N VAL A 350 -18.73 16.54 -8.81
CA VAL A 350 -18.40 16.24 -7.40
C VAL A 350 -16.89 16.30 -7.25
N PHE A 351 -16.42 17.10 -6.29
CA PHE A 351 -15.02 17.17 -5.87
C PHE A 351 -14.85 16.57 -4.49
N VAL A 352 -13.80 15.77 -4.30
CA VAL A 352 -13.46 15.20 -3.00
C VAL A 352 -11.96 15.23 -2.73
N ASN A 353 -11.62 15.55 -1.48
CA ASN A 353 -10.29 15.41 -0.90
C ASN A 353 -10.43 15.08 0.59
N ARG A 354 -9.31 14.90 1.30
CA ARG A 354 -9.29 14.61 2.74
C ARG A 354 -9.96 15.73 3.53
N GLY A 355 -11.09 15.41 4.16
CA GLY A 355 -11.90 16.37 4.92
C GLY A 355 -12.65 17.44 4.08
N VAL A 356 -12.67 17.31 2.75
CA VAL A 356 -13.34 18.23 1.84
C VAL A 356 -14.23 17.48 0.87
N LEU A 357 -15.50 17.87 0.79
CA LEU A 357 -16.43 17.42 -0.23
C LEU A 357 -17.14 18.65 -0.78
N ASP A 358 -17.17 18.79 -2.10
CA ASP A 358 -17.82 19.88 -2.79
C ASP A 358 -18.54 19.38 -4.05
N ALA A 359 -19.55 20.08 -4.51
CA ALA A 359 -20.33 19.68 -5.68
C ALA A 359 -21.05 20.87 -6.33
N GLN A 360 -21.44 20.68 -7.58
CA GLN A 360 -22.34 21.55 -8.28
C GLN A 360 -23.36 20.70 -9.07
N PRO A 361 -24.67 20.89 -8.87
CA PRO A 361 -25.30 21.80 -7.91
C PRO A 361 -25.04 21.40 -6.44
N LYS A 362 -25.07 22.36 -5.54
CA LYS A 362 -24.81 22.14 -4.09
C LYS A 362 -25.81 21.16 -3.45
N SER A 363 -27.00 21.04 -3.99
CA SER A 363 -28.02 20.06 -3.55
C SER A 363 -27.53 18.60 -3.59
N LEU A 364 -26.50 18.30 -4.38
CA LEU A 364 -25.89 16.96 -4.42
C LEU A 364 -25.32 16.55 -3.05
N LEU A 365 -24.81 17.51 -2.26
CA LEU A 365 -24.25 17.27 -0.93
C LEU A 365 -25.32 16.86 0.11
N GLU A 366 -26.59 17.18 -0.18
CA GLU A 366 -27.74 16.83 0.67
C GLU A 366 -28.44 15.54 0.20
N SER A 367 -27.95 14.92 -0.87
CA SER A 367 -28.51 13.71 -1.45
C SER A 367 -28.45 12.55 -0.44
N LYS A 368 -29.51 11.76 -0.40
CA LYS A 368 -29.54 10.51 0.36
C LYS A 368 -29.44 9.35 -0.63
N ILE A 369 -28.56 8.41 -0.32
CA ILE A 369 -28.50 7.13 -1.04
C ILE A 369 -29.61 6.24 -0.48
N GLY A 370 -30.57 5.91 -1.32
CA GLY A 370 -31.75 5.12 -0.93
C GLY A 370 -31.41 3.64 -0.73
N PRO A 371 -32.24 2.87 -0.02
CA PRO A 371 -31.93 1.48 0.34
C PRO A 371 -31.84 0.51 -0.85
N THR A 372 -32.34 0.89 -2.01
CA THR A 372 -32.29 0.08 -3.25
C THR A 372 -31.20 0.54 -4.21
N GLU A 373 -30.48 1.61 -3.87
CA GLU A 373 -29.38 2.14 -4.67
C GLU A 373 -28.07 1.44 -4.34
N LEU A 374 -27.04 1.71 -5.13
CA LEU A 374 -25.72 1.17 -4.90
C LEU A 374 -25.12 1.75 -3.63
N HIS A 375 -24.71 0.89 -2.72
CA HIS A 375 -23.95 1.22 -1.52
C HIS A 375 -22.56 0.61 -1.61
N LEU A 376 -21.57 1.41 -1.36
CA LEU A 376 -20.18 0.95 -1.25
C LEU A 376 -19.89 0.42 0.15
N PRO A 377 -18.94 -0.51 0.32
CA PRO A 377 -18.57 -1.04 1.63
C PRO A 377 -18.16 0.07 2.59
N VAL A 378 -18.59 -0.07 3.85
CA VAL A 378 -18.33 0.90 4.93
C VAL A 378 -17.26 0.36 5.84
N SER A 379 -16.27 1.18 6.16
CA SER A 379 -15.32 0.94 7.23
C SER A 379 -14.88 2.28 7.80
N ASP A 380 -14.84 2.38 9.12
CA ASP A 380 -14.40 3.60 9.81
C ASP A 380 -12.88 3.62 10.06
N LEU A 381 -12.23 2.45 10.01
CA LEU A 381 -10.80 2.29 10.20
C LEU A 381 -10.26 1.20 9.29
N HIS A 382 -9.31 1.55 8.46
CA HIS A 382 -8.78 0.67 7.41
C HIS A 382 -8.10 -0.58 7.98
N GLU A 383 -7.32 -0.41 9.05
CA GLU A 383 -6.65 -1.47 9.79
C GLU A 383 -7.65 -2.42 10.47
N LYS A 384 -8.77 -1.89 10.96
CA LYS A 384 -9.84 -2.71 11.56
C LYS A 384 -10.51 -3.60 10.52
N ASN A 385 -10.79 -3.06 9.32
CA ASN A 385 -11.34 -3.86 8.23
C ASN A 385 -10.40 -5.03 7.88
N PHE A 386 -9.09 -4.82 7.86
CA PHE A 386 -8.12 -5.89 7.65
C PHE A 386 -8.27 -7.01 8.69
N ILE A 387 -8.28 -6.67 9.98
CA ILE A 387 -8.40 -7.66 11.07
C ILE A 387 -9.73 -8.41 11.00
N GLU A 388 -10.82 -7.73 10.76
CA GLU A 388 -12.15 -8.34 10.57
C GLU A 388 -12.13 -9.34 9.41
N CYS A 389 -11.48 -8.98 8.29
CA CYS A 389 -11.36 -9.86 7.13
C CYS A 389 -10.40 -11.04 7.37
N VAL A 390 -9.31 -10.86 8.11
CA VAL A 390 -8.43 -11.97 8.55
C VAL A 390 -9.23 -13.00 9.34
N LYS A 391 -10.09 -12.57 10.26
CA LYS A 391 -10.91 -13.45 11.11
C LYS A 391 -12.05 -14.12 10.34
N SER A 392 -12.73 -13.38 9.49
CA SER A 392 -13.90 -13.85 8.74
C SER A 392 -13.57 -14.53 7.41
N ARG A 393 -12.33 -14.35 6.91
CA ARG A 393 -11.90 -14.72 5.56
C ARG A 393 -12.68 -13.98 4.46
N ALA A 394 -13.31 -12.85 4.79
CA ALA A 394 -14.01 -12.01 3.83
C ALA A 394 -13.03 -11.21 2.96
N ARG A 395 -13.54 -10.64 1.88
CA ARG A 395 -12.82 -9.72 1.02
C ARG A 395 -12.64 -8.37 1.71
N THR A 396 -11.44 -7.83 1.67
CA THR A 396 -11.11 -6.51 2.21
C THR A 396 -11.65 -5.36 1.35
N LEU A 397 -11.58 -4.13 1.86
CA LEU A 397 -11.99 -2.92 1.10
C LEU A 397 -11.13 -2.69 -0.15
N CYS A 398 -9.85 -3.03 -0.10
CA CYS A 398 -8.94 -2.94 -1.23
C CYS A 398 -8.13 -4.23 -1.37
N PRO A 399 -8.72 -5.30 -1.96
CA PRO A 399 -8.06 -6.57 -2.19
C PRO A 399 -7.01 -6.46 -3.29
N VAL A 400 -6.17 -7.49 -3.42
CA VAL A 400 -5.00 -7.48 -4.32
C VAL A 400 -5.35 -7.16 -5.77
N GLU A 401 -6.49 -7.63 -6.29
CA GLU A 401 -6.91 -7.34 -7.66
C GLU A 401 -7.11 -5.83 -7.88
N VAL A 402 -7.82 -5.18 -6.97
CA VAL A 402 -8.05 -3.73 -7.01
C VAL A 402 -6.73 -2.98 -6.86
N ALA A 403 -5.87 -3.41 -5.93
CA ALA A 403 -4.56 -2.82 -5.70
C ALA A 403 -3.70 -2.83 -6.97
N VAL A 404 -3.62 -3.99 -7.64
CA VAL A 404 -2.86 -4.14 -8.90
C VAL A 404 -3.43 -3.21 -9.98
N ARG A 405 -4.76 -3.16 -10.16
CA ARG A 405 -5.36 -2.30 -11.18
C ARG A 405 -5.09 -0.82 -10.93
N SER A 406 -5.27 -0.35 -9.71
CA SER A 406 -5.02 1.05 -9.36
C SER A 406 -3.54 1.43 -9.48
N ASP A 407 -2.63 0.56 -9.02
CA ASP A 407 -1.19 0.82 -9.09
C ASP A 407 -0.68 0.79 -10.54
N THR A 408 -1.22 -0.11 -11.37
CA THR A 408 -0.93 -0.16 -12.81
C THR A 408 -1.18 1.19 -13.49
N VAL A 409 -2.29 1.88 -13.18
CA VAL A 409 -2.59 3.19 -13.79
C VAL A 409 -1.49 4.21 -13.49
N CYS A 410 -0.94 4.23 -12.26
CA CYS A 410 0.18 5.10 -11.91
C CYS A 410 1.46 4.70 -12.65
N GLN A 411 1.72 3.42 -12.80
CA GLN A 411 2.90 2.91 -13.50
C GLN A 411 2.82 3.17 -15.01
N LEU A 412 1.63 3.12 -15.61
CA LEU A 412 1.41 3.51 -17.02
C LEU A 412 1.79 4.98 -17.26
N ALA A 413 1.47 5.88 -16.30
CA ALA A 413 1.92 7.27 -16.38
C ALA A 413 3.45 7.36 -16.40
N TRP A 414 4.11 6.69 -15.46
CA TRP A 414 5.57 6.71 -15.35
C TRP A 414 6.26 6.15 -16.61
N ILE A 415 5.72 5.05 -17.18
CA ILE A 415 6.21 4.48 -18.44
C ILE A 415 6.04 5.47 -19.59
N SER A 416 4.88 6.18 -19.66
CA SER A 416 4.65 7.18 -20.71
C SER A 416 5.65 8.33 -20.67
N PHE A 417 6.06 8.75 -19.45
CA PHE A 417 7.08 9.79 -19.27
C PHE A 417 8.46 9.36 -19.76
N LYS A 418 8.84 8.11 -19.50
CA LYS A 418 10.14 7.57 -19.90
C LYS A 418 10.25 7.40 -21.42
N LEU A 419 9.16 7.03 -22.09
CA LEU A 419 9.18 6.77 -23.52
C LEU A 419 8.95 8.00 -24.37
N GLN A 420 8.18 8.98 -23.91
CA GLN A 420 7.86 10.22 -24.65
C GLN A 420 7.35 9.98 -26.08
N LYS A 421 6.66 8.85 -26.31
CA LYS A 421 6.16 8.44 -27.63
C LYS A 421 4.77 9.00 -27.98
N GLY A 422 4.21 9.89 -27.15
CA GLY A 422 2.84 10.35 -27.27
C GLY A 422 1.86 9.33 -26.66
N LYS A 423 0.84 8.91 -27.44
CA LYS A 423 -0.15 7.94 -26.95
C LYS A 423 0.41 6.51 -26.97
N LEU A 424 0.31 5.83 -25.84
CA LEU A 424 0.58 4.40 -25.70
C LEU A 424 -0.75 3.67 -25.55
N LYS A 425 -0.94 2.58 -26.32
CA LYS A 425 -2.10 1.68 -26.18
C LYS A 425 -1.83 0.67 -25.08
N TRP A 426 -2.82 0.42 -24.24
CA TRP A 426 -2.77 -0.58 -23.20
C TRP A 426 -3.94 -1.55 -23.33
N ASP A 427 -3.68 -2.84 -23.21
CA ASP A 427 -4.71 -3.87 -23.12
C ASP A 427 -4.90 -4.23 -21.63
N PRO A 428 -5.96 -3.76 -20.96
CA PRO A 428 -6.13 -3.99 -19.52
C PRO A 428 -6.55 -5.43 -19.20
N GLU A 429 -6.98 -6.25 -20.18
CA GLU A 429 -7.28 -7.65 -19.94
C GLU A 429 -6.01 -8.50 -19.96
N LYS A 430 -5.15 -8.29 -20.96
CA LYS A 430 -3.88 -8.98 -21.09
C LYS A 430 -2.76 -8.36 -20.25
N GLU A 431 -2.96 -7.12 -19.81
CA GLU A 431 -1.99 -6.31 -19.07
C GLU A 431 -0.65 -6.19 -19.80
N ILE A 432 -0.73 -5.75 -21.06
CA ILE A 432 0.40 -5.51 -21.96
C ILE A 432 0.18 -4.26 -22.81
N PHE A 433 1.25 -3.74 -23.40
CA PHE A 433 1.21 -2.76 -24.48
C PHE A 433 1.16 -3.50 -25.82
N PRO A 434 0.03 -3.54 -26.54
CA PRO A 434 -0.03 -4.18 -27.85
C PRO A 434 0.98 -3.52 -28.80
N ASP A 435 1.80 -4.33 -29.46
CA ASP A 435 2.74 -3.91 -30.51
C ASP A 435 3.80 -2.88 -30.09
N ASP A 436 4.03 -2.65 -28.78
CA ASP A 436 5.10 -1.78 -28.27
C ASP A 436 6.06 -2.55 -27.36
N SER A 437 7.13 -3.08 -27.96
CA SER A 437 8.16 -3.85 -27.24
C SER A 437 8.96 -3.00 -26.24
N ASP A 438 9.10 -1.69 -26.51
CA ASP A 438 9.84 -0.79 -25.61
C ASP A 438 9.03 -0.52 -24.36
N ALA A 439 7.72 -0.29 -24.52
CA ALA A 439 6.81 -0.14 -23.38
C ALA A 439 6.72 -1.43 -22.56
N ASN A 440 6.62 -2.59 -23.21
CA ASN A 440 6.59 -3.88 -22.51
C ASN A 440 7.90 -4.19 -21.76
N ARG A 441 9.06 -3.70 -22.19
CA ARG A 441 10.30 -3.84 -21.40
C ARG A 441 10.29 -3.06 -20.10
N LEU A 442 9.52 -1.97 -20.03
CA LEU A 442 9.38 -1.16 -18.81
C LEU A 442 8.32 -1.69 -17.82
N THR A 443 7.59 -2.77 -18.17
CA THR A 443 6.69 -3.43 -17.23
C THR A 443 7.42 -4.26 -16.19
N SER A 444 8.71 -4.53 -16.37
CA SER A 444 9.55 -5.26 -15.44
C SER A 444 10.78 -4.45 -15.04
N ARG A 445 11.41 -4.84 -13.95
CA ARG A 445 12.69 -4.27 -13.49
C ARG A 445 13.67 -5.36 -13.07
N ALA A 446 14.97 -5.06 -13.21
CA ALA A 446 16.02 -5.92 -12.67
C ALA A 446 16.14 -5.75 -11.14
N LEU A 447 16.37 -6.84 -10.43
CA LEU A 447 16.69 -6.82 -9.02
C LEU A 447 18.19 -7.03 -8.80
N ARG A 448 18.75 -6.36 -7.81
CA ARG A 448 20.11 -6.61 -7.35
C ARG A 448 20.19 -7.98 -6.65
N GLY A 449 21.15 -8.82 -7.05
CA GLY A 449 21.39 -10.08 -6.33
C GLY A 449 21.76 -9.86 -4.85
N PRO A 450 21.40 -10.78 -3.94
CA PRO A 450 20.80 -12.09 -4.23
C PRO A 450 19.26 -12.10 -4.38
N TRP A 451 18.61 -10.93 -4.33
CA TRP A 451 17.16 -10.81 -4.30
C TRP A 451 16.51 -11.28 -5.60
N ARG A 452 15.45 -12.07 -5.48
CA ARG A 452 14.65 -12.59 -6.60
C ARG A 452 13.21 -12.78 -6.16
N TYR A 453 12.27 -12.69 -7.11
CA TYR A 453 10.86 -12.94 -6.82
C TYR A 453 10.53 -14.43 -6.53
N GLU A 454 11.40 -15.33 -6.91
CA GLU A 454 11.22 -16.79 -6.80
C GLU A 454 11.68 -17.38 -5.46
N THR A 455 12.29 -16.58 -4.59
CA THR A 455 12.87 -17.06 -3.32
C THR A 455 11.91 -17.00 -2.14
#